data_b68eb752df0b94c1b09890806b2fc8c9
#
_entry.id   b68eb752df0b94c1b09890806b2fc8c9
#
_cell.length_a   1.000
_cell.length_b   1.000
_cell.length_c   1.000
_cell.angle_alpha   90.00
_cell.angle_beta   90.00
_cell.angle_gamma   90.00
#
_symmetry.space_group_name_H-M   'P 1'
#
loop_
_entity.id
_entity.type
_entity.pdbx_description
1 polymer ?
#
loop_
_entity_poly.entity_id
_entity_poly.type
_entity_poly.pdbx_seq_one_letter_code
_entity_poly.pdbx_strand_id
1 'polypeptide(L)'
;IRNIQRLDSLHSLSPDDEQLYSSWQYLYRAIGMCNKSLDMIDLQSVRLTDNQKAQFKAEVRAIRAMMYYEAMDLYGRIPVLLSSAESLIYEPASGSSVTDEKLSAQSERSEILHFIFSELQQVLPYLPQTSSLEEGSHYGRITQPVVNFLLAKLALNAEIYMYNDWAQGYRKRPKGRDLEFMVRTADGASLITGGKASENRSKILNAWETCIFYCNRLADEGCSLEEDEIFNSSVRYQMPKD
;
A
#
# COMPACT_ATOMS: atom_id res chain seq x y z
N ILE A 1 -22.60 -10.11 -11.86
CA ILE A 1 -23.33 -10.46 -10.64
C ILE A 1 -23.22 -11.95 -10.32
N ARG A 2 -23.51 -12.88 -11.27
CA ARG A 2 -23.43 -14.34 -11.02
C ARG A 2 -22.05 -14.86 -10.61
N ASN A 3 -20.97 -14.29 -11.16
CA ASN A 3 -19.60 -14.74 -10.84
C ASN A 3 -19.18 -14.29 -9.43
N ILE A 4 -19.54 -13.08 -9.00
CA ILE A 4 -19.31 -12.59 -7.63
C ILE A 4 -20.03 -13.49 -6.62
N GLN A 5 -21.29 -13.86 -6.87
CA GLN A 5 -22.03 -14.78 -6.02
C GLN A 5 -21.39 -16.17 -5.91
N ARG A 6 -20.77 -16.67 -6.98
CA ARG A 6 -20.03 -17.95 -6.93
C ARG A 6 -18.77 -17.87 -6.08
N LEU A 7 -18.02 -16.75 -6.16
CA LEU A 7 -16.85 -16.52 -5.33
C LEU A 7 -17.23 -16.43 -3.85
N ASP A 8 -18.29 -15.70 -3.55
CA ASP A 8 -18.75 -15.47 -2.18
C ASP A 8 -19.39 -16.72 -1.55
N SER A 9 -20.31 -17.38 -2.27
CA SER A 9 -21.10 -18.48 -1.70
C SER A 9 -20.45 -19.86 -1.79
N LEU A 10 -19.62 -20.12 -2.82
CA LEU A 10 -19.03 -21.43 -3.08
C LEU A 10 -17.56 -21.52 -2.78
N HIS A 11 -16.89 -20.39 -2.52
CA HIS A 11 -15.43 -20.28 -2.34
C HIS A 11 -14.64 -21.01 -3.43
N SER A 12 -15.25 -21.12 -4.64
CA SER A 12 -14.64 -21.82 -5.78
C SER A 12 -13.94 -20.82 -6.67
N LEU A 13 -12.61 -20.74 -6.53
CA LEU A 13 -11.75 -19.95 -7.39
C LEU A 13 -11.25 -20.83 -8.53
N SER A 14 -11.37 -20.34 -9.76
CA SER A 14 -10.73 -20.94 -10.94
C SER A 14 -9.63 -20.00 -11.43
N PRO A 15 -8.48 -20.51 -11.87
CA PRO A 15 -7.46 -19.70 -12.55
C PRO A 15 -7.99 -18.95 -13.77
N ASP A 16 -9.04 -19.47 -14.39
CA ASP A 16 -9.68 -18.91 -15.59
C ASP A 16 -10.82 -17.92 -15.26
N ASP A 17 -10.95 -17.51 -13.98
CA ASP A 17 -11.99 -16.56 -13.58
C ASP A 17 -11.71 -15.17 -14.17
N GLU A 18 -12.63 -14.67 -14.99
CA GLU A 18 -12.50 -13.41 -15.71
C GLU A 18 -12.33 -12.21 -14.77
N GLN A 19 -12.94 -12.25 -13.59
CA GLN A 19 -12.85 -11.16 -12.63
C GLN A 19 -11.48 -11.11 -11.97
N LEU A 20 -10.93 -12.27 -11.60
CA LEU A 20 -9.57 -12.36 -11.08
C LEU A 20 -8.55 -11.90 -12.11
N TYR A 21 -8.72 -12.35 -13.37
CA TYR A 21 -7.85 -11.92 -14.46
C TYR A 21 -7.92 -10.40 -14.71
N SER A 22 -9.13 -9.85 -14.76
CA SER A 22 -9.35 -8.40 -14.95
C SER A 22 -8.78 -7.58 -13.80
N SER A 23 -8.93 -8.05 -12.56
CA SER A 23 -8.36 -7.39 -11.36
C SER A 23 -6.83 -7.40 -11.40
N TRP A 24 -6.23 -8.53 -11.80
CA TRP A 24 -4.78 -8.63 -12.01
C TRP A 24 -4.29 -7.63 -13.04
N GLN A 25 -4.92 -7.59 -14.21
CA GLN A 25 -4.57 -6.66 -15.28
C GLN A 25 -4.68 -5.20 -14.81
N TYR A 26 -5.75 -4.87 -14.09
CA TYR A 26 -5.95 -3.52 -13.55
C TYR A 26 -4.81 -3.12 -12.61
N LEU A 27 -4.50 -3.95 -11.63
CA LEU A 27 -3.47 -3.68 -10.62
C LEU A 27 -2.08 -3.52 -11.28
N TYR A 28 -1.70 -4.43 -12.15
CA TYR A 28 -0.39 -4.34 -12.81
C TYR A 28 -0.30 -3.23 -13.85
N ARG A 29 -1.41 -2.86 -14.48
CA ARG A 29 -1.46 -1.66 -15.31
C ARG A 29 -1.24 -0.39 -14.47
N ALA A 30 -1.88 -0.29 -13.32
CA ALA A 30 -1.68 0.83 -12.39
C ALA A 30 -0.24 0.89 -11.87
N ILE A 31 0.36 -0.24 -11.49
CA ILE A 31 1.78 -0.33 -11.10
C ILE A 31 2.69 0.15 -12.23
N GLY A 32 2.46 -0.32 -13.45
CA GLY A 32 3.23 0.10 -14.62
C GLY A 32 3.10 1.59 -14.92
N MET A 33 1.90 2.16 -14.77
CA MET A 33 1.68 3.61 -14.89
C MET A 33 2.43 4.38 -13.80
N CYS A 34 2.47 3.88 -12.57
CA CYS A 34 3.27 4.49 -11.51
C CYS A 34 4.77 4.48 -11.85
N ASN A 35 5.30 3.36 -12.33
CA ASN A 35 6.70 3.25 -12.74
C ASN A 35 7.02 4.25 -13.86
N LYS A 36 6.19 4.31 -14.90
CA LYS A 36 6.36 5.27 -15.99
C LYS A 36 6.27 6.73 -15.52
N SER A 37 5.37 7.04 -14.60
CA SER A 37 5.24 8.38 -14.03
C SER A 37 6.49 8.79 -13.24
N LEU A 38 7.09 7.87 -12.49
CA LEU A 38 8.34 8.12 -11.77
C LEU A 38 9.48 8.48 -12.74
N ASP A 39 9.64 7.72 -13.83
CA ASP A 39 10.63 8.01 -14.85
C ASP A 39 10.39 9.38 -15.52
N MET A 40 9.12 9.72 -15.80
CA MET A 40 8.77 11.01 -16.39
C MET A 40 9.03 12.19 -15.45
N ILE A 41 8.78 12.06 -14.14
CA ILE A 41 9.08 13.12 -13.16
C ILE A 41 10.58 13.42 -13.15
N ASP A 42 11.43 12.40 -13.27
CA ASP A 42 12.87 12.58 -13.33
C ASP A 42 13.33 13.36 -14.58
N LEU A 43 12.67 13.11 -15.71
CA LEU A 43 12.97 13.81 -16.97
C LEU A 43 12.52 15.29 -16.95
N GLN A 44 11.56 15.69 -16.10
CA GLN A 44 11.04 17.07 -16.01
C GLN A 44 11.90 18.00 -15.15
N SER A 45 13.23 17.92 -15.27
CA SER A 45 14.18 18.67 -14.44
C SER A 45 14.04 20.20 -14.54
N VAL A 46 13.51 20.71 -15.64
CA VAL A 46 13.44 22.17 -15.91
C VAL A 46 12.14 22.80 -15.43
N ARG A 47 11.06 22.02 -15.25
CA ARG A 47 9.71 22.54 -14.98
C ARG A 47 9.25 22.38 -13.54
N LEU A 48 9.89 21.53 -12.76
CA LEU A 48 9.53 21.24 -11.38
C LEU A 48 10.68 21.61 -10.44
N THR A 49 10.36 22.20 -9.31
CA THR A 49 11.32 22.37 -8.22
C THR A 49 11.64 20.99 -7.58
N ASP A 50 12.78 20.89 -6.90
CA ASP A 50 13.17 19.65 -6.22
C ASP A 50 12.14 19.21 -5.17
N ASN A 51 11.52 20.15 -4.46
CA ASN A 51 10.45 19.87 -3.50
C ASN A 51 9.20 19.30 -4.21
N GLN A 52 8.79 19.89 -5.32
CA GLN A 52 7.66 19.38 -6.12
C GLN A 52 7.92 17.98 -6.67
N LYS A 53 9.14 17.74 -7.17
CA LYS A 53 9.54 16.39 -7.61
C LYS A 53 9.49 15.39 -6.47
N ALA A 54 10.05 15.73 -5.31
CA ALA A 54 10.05 14.86 -4.13
C ALA A 54 8.62 14.53 -3.70
N GLN A 55 7.72 15.52 -3.65
CA GLN A 55 6.32 15.32 -3.31
C GLN A 55 5.60 14.45 -4.35
N PHE A 56 5.69 14.74 -5.65
CA PHE A 56 5.02 13.96 -6.68
C PHE A 56 5.53 12.52 -6.74
N LYS A 57 6.84 12.33 -6.61
CA LYS A 57 7.42 10.98 -6.49
C LYS A 57 6.88 10.24 -5.27
N ALA A 58 6.76 10.92 -4.13
CA ALA A 58 6.23 10.32 -2.91
C ALA A 58 4.77 9.87 -3.08
N GLU A 59 3.92 10.71 -3.69
CA GLU A 59 2.53 10.36 -3.98
C GLU A 59 2.42 9.15 -4.93
N VAL A 60 3.18 9.15 -6.03
CA VAL A 60 3.18 8.05 -7.00
C VAL A 60 3.71 6.75 -6.38
N ARG A 61 4.78 6.82 -5.57
CA ARG A 61 5.30 5.64 -4.85
C ARG A 61 4.29 5.10 -3.83
N ALA A 62 3.58 5.98 -3.12
CA ALA A 62 2.52 5.57 -2.20
C ALA A 62 1.37 4.86 -2.94
N ILE A 63 0.91 5.40 -4.08
CA ILE A 63 -0.10 4.75 -4.93
C ILE A 63 0.40 3.37 -5.40
N ARG A 64 1.65 3.26 -5.86
CA ARG A 64 2.25 2.00 -6.26
C ARG A 64 2.26 0.98 -5.12
N ALA A 65 2.64 1.41 -3.91
CA ALA A 65 2.62 0.57 -2.72
C ALA A 65 1.21 0.09 -2.37
N MET A 66 0.17 0.95 -2.52
CA MET A 66 -1.24 0.54 -2.39
C MET A 66 -1.63 -0.53 -3.40
N MET A 67 -1.24 -0.38 -4.66
CA MET A 67 -1.55 -1.40 -5.68
C MET A 67 -0.86 -2.73 -5.40
N TYR A 68 0.37 -2.70 -4.88
CA TYR A 68 1.04 -3.91 -4.41
C TYR A 68 0.37 -4.52 -3.18
N TYR A 69 -0.14 -3.69 -2.26
CA TYR A 69 -0.91 -4.19 -1.12
C TYR A 69 -2.16 -4.95 -1.59
N GLU A 70 -2.96 -4.36 -2.48
CA GLU A 70 -4.16 -5.02 -3.02
C GLU A 70 -3.80 -6.30 -3.81
N ALA A 71 -2.72 -6.27 -4.59
CA ALA A 71 -2.26 -7.45 -5.32
C ALA A 71 -1.80 -8.56 -4.37
N MET A 72 -1.02 -8.23 -3.33
CA MET A 72 -0.58 -9.19 -2.32
C MET A 72 -1.76 -9.79 -1.55
N ASP A 73 -2.75 -8.97 -1.20
CA ASP A 73 -3.92 -9.42 -0.44
C ASP A 73 -4.78 -10.39 -1.27
N LEU A 74 -5.00 -10.07 -2.55
CA LEU A 74 -5.82 -10.90 -3.45
C LEU A 74 -5.11 -12.17 -3.93
N TYR A 75 -3.82 -12.09 -4.27
CA TYR A 75 -3.12 -13.17 -4.98
C TYR A 75 -2.01 -13.85 -4.16
N GLY A 76 -1.62 -13.28 -3.03
CA GLY A 76 -0.56 -13.83 -2.17
C GLY A 76 0.83 -13.52 -2.73
N ARG A 77 1.49 -14.52 -3.36
CA ARG A 77 2.78 -14.32 -4.00
C ARG A 77 2.62 -13.63 -5.34
N ILE A 78 3.36 -12.55 -5.55
CA ILE A 78 3.27 -11.73 -6.76
C ILE A 78 4.66 -11.26 -7.21
N PRO A 79 4.86 -10.97 -8.50
CA PRO A 79 6.09 -10.32 -8.97
C PRO A 79 6.14 -8.85 -8.54
N VAL A 80 7.32 -8.38 -8.11
CA VAL A 80 7.57 -6.99 -7.76
C VAL A 80 8.40 -6.34 -8.87
N LEU A 81 7.79 -5.40 -9.60
CA LEU A 81 8.36 -4.69 -10.74
C LEU A 81 8.48 -3.20 -10.42
N LEU A 82 9.68 -2.65 -10.43
CA LEU A 82 9.96 -1.28 -9.96
C LEU A 82 10.37 -0.31 -11.07
N SER A 83 10.54 -0.80 -12.29
CA SER A 83 10.96 -0.04 -13.45
C SER A 83 9.88 -0.05 -14.53
N SER A 84 9.74 1.01 -15.30
CA SER A 84 8.84 1.03 -16.46
C SER A 84 9.27 0.03 -17.55
N ALA A 85 10.57 -0.28 -17.64
CA ALA A 85 11.10 -1.29 -18.54
C ALA A 85 10.70 -2.73 -18.14
N GLU A 86 10.30 -2.94 -16.89
CA GLU A 86 9.84 -4.22 -16.34
C GLU A 86 8.31 -4.30 -16.26
N SER A 87 7.62 -3.29 -16.76
CA SER A 87 6.16 -3.21 -16.67
C SER A 87 5.50 -4.35 -17.44
N LEU A 88 4.52 -5.01 -16.82
CA LEU A 88 3.67 -6.04 -17.44
C LEU A 88 2.62 -5.46 -18.40
N ILE A 89 2.68 -4.18 -18.72
CA ILE A 89 1.78 -3.61 -19.73
C ILE A 89 2.22 -4.16 -21.07
N TYR A 90 1.47 -5.12 -21.57
CA TYR A 90 1.55 -5.53 -22.95
C TYR A 90 1.05 -4.37 -23.82
N GLU A 91 1.96 -3.70 -24.50
CA GLU A 91 1.61 -2.84 -25.63
C GLU A 91 1.76 -3.67 -26.90
N PRO A 92 0.65 -4.04 -27.57
CA PRO A 92 0.68 -4.94 -28.75
C PRO A 92 1.54 -4.43 -29.90
N ALA A 93 1.86 -3.12 -29.89
CA ALA A 93 2.57 -2.45 -30.97
C ALA A 93 4.10 -2.44 -30.84
N SER A 94 4.66 -2.75 -29.66
CA SER A 94 6.11 -2.58 -29.44
C SER A 94 6.93 -3.87 -29.55
N GLY A 95 6.31 -5.02 -29.60
CA GLY A 95 7.03 -6.31 -29.67
C GLY A 95 8.00 -6.57 -28.51
N SER A 96 7.92 -5.78 -27.46
CA SER A 96 8.75 -5.90 -26.27
C SER A 96 8.25 -7.07 -25.43
N SER A 97 8.85 -8.24 -25.60
CA SER A 97 8.68 -9.36 -24.70
C SER A 97 9.40 -9.02 -23.40
N VAL A 98 8.64 -8.74 -22.34
CA VAL A 98 9.15 -8.93 -20.98
C VAL A 98 9.53 -10.40 -20.88
N THR A 99 10.78 -10.70 -20.54
CA THR A 99 11.25 -12.08 -20.48
C THR A 99 10.37 -12.84 -19.49
N ASP A 100 9.78 -13.96 -19.90
CA ASP A 100 8.91 -14.83 -19.11
C ASP A 100 9.50 -15.18 -17.74
N GLU A 101 10.81 -15.13 -17.60
CA GLU A 101 11.55 -15.42 -16.39
C GLU A 101 11.31 -14.41 -15.25
N LYS A 102 11.18 -13.10 -15.55
CA LYS A 102 10.84 -12.08 -14.54
C LYS A 102 9.36 -12.06 -14.19
N LEU A 103 8.49 -12.45 -15.12
CA LEU A 103 7.06 -12.59 -14.90
C LEU A 103 6.72 -13.78 -14.00
N SER A 104 7.55 -14.82 -14.03
CA SER A 104 7.38 -16.02 -13.22
C SER A 104 8.02 -15.90 -11.82
N ALA A 105 8.92 -14.96 -11.61
CA ALA A 105 9.59 -14.74 -10.32
C ALA A 105 8.65 -14.03 -9.34
N GLN A 106 7.91 -14.81 -8.59
CA GLN A 106 7.02 -14.30 -7.54
C GLN A 106 7.77 -14.18 -6.22
N SER A 107 7.68 -13.00 -5.60
CA SER A 107 8.15 -12.79 -4.22
C SER A 107 7.18 -13.39 -3.20
N GLU A 108 7.72 -13.81 -2.07
CA GLU A 108 6.90 -14.28 -0.95
C GLU A 108 6.10 -13.11 -0.34
N ARG A 109 4.95 -13.42 0.22
CA ARG A 109 4.06 -12.42 0.82
C ARG A 109 4.75 -11.58 1.90
N SER A 110 5.61 -12.20 2.71
CA SER A 110 6.40 -11.51 3.74
C SER A 110 7.40 -10.50 3.14
N GLU A 111 8.04 -10.83 2.03
CA GLU A 111 8.97 -9.93 1.33
C GLU A 111 8.21 -8.73 0.76
N ILE A 112 7.03 -8.97 0.17
CA ILE A 112 6.18 -7.93 -0.38
C ILE A 112 5.68 -7.00 0.73
N LEU A 113 5.27 -7.54 1.89
CA LEU A 113 4.90 -6.74 3.05
C LEU A 113 6.03 -5.81 3.48
N HIS A 114 7.25 -6.33 3.63
CA HIS A 114 8.42 -5.52 4.00
C HIS A 114 8.71 -4.44 2.96
N PHE A 115 8.60 -4.77 1.69
CA PHE A 115 8.74 -3.79 0.61
C PHE A 115 7.71 -2.67 0.72
N ILE A 116 6.42 -3.00 0.81
CA ILE A 116 5.33 -2.01 0.92
C ILE A 116 5.52 -1.14 2.16
N PHE A 117 5.81 -1.75 3.31
CA PHE A 117 5.99 -1.04 4.57
C PHE A 117 7.17 -0.06 4.50
N SER A 118 8.29 -0.49 3.93
CA SER A 118 9.47 0.35 3.72
C SER A 118 9.19 1.52 2.75
N GLU A 119 8.52 1.25 1.61
CA GLU A 119 8.15 2.28 0.64
C GLU A 119 7.28 3.36 1.29
N LEU A 120 6.23 2.96 2.01
CA LEU A 120 5.31 3.88 2.68
C LEU A 120 6.02 4.74 3.73
N GLN A 121 6.90 4.16 4.53
CA GLN A 121 7.68 4.94 5.50
C GLN A 121 8.66 5.93 4.86
N GLN A 122 9.24 5.56 3.71
CA GLN A 122 10.19 6.44 3.00
C GLN A 122 9.49 7.65 2.38
N VAL A 123 8.27 7.49 1.90
CA VAL A 123 7.54 8.58 1.23
C VAL A 123 6.82 9.50 2.21
N LEU A 124 6.48 9.00 3.40
CA LEU A 124 5.67 9.71 4.40
C LEU A 124 6.14 11.15 4.67
N PRO A 125 7.44 11.46 4.85
CA PRO A 125 7.90 12.82 5.13
C PRO A 125 7.67 13.83 4.01
N TYR A 126 7.47 13.37 2.79
CA TYR A 126 7.30 14.23 1.61
C TYR A 126 5.84 14.48 1.23
N LEU A 127 4.91 13.85 1.94
CA LEU A 127 3.49 13.96 1.69
C LEU A 127 2.87 15.11 2.50
N PRO A 128 1.78 15.74 1.99
CA PRO A 128 1.03 16.73 2.74
C PRO A 128 0.48 16.17 4.05
N GLN A 129 0.48 16.99 5.10
CA GLN A 129 -0.06 16.62 6.42
C GLN A 129 -1.58 16.79 6.52
N THR A 130 -2.19 17.51 5.57
CA THR A 130 -3.62 17.80 5.56
C THR A 130 -4.45 16.58 5.17
N SER A 131 -5.69 16.54 5.67
CA SER A 131 -6.66 15.53 5.25
C SER A 131 -6.94 15.61 3.74
N SER A 132 -7.03 14.46 3.10
CA SER A 132 -7.45 14.35 1.69
C SER A 132 -8.97 14.39 1.50
N LEU A 133 -9.73 14.38 2.60
CA LEU A 133 -11.20 14.40 2.58
C LEU A 133 -11.77 15.84 2.64
N GLU A 134 -10.95 16.81 3.04
CA GLU A 134 -11.37 18.20 3.07
C GLU A 134 -11.25 18.85 1.69
N GLU A 135 -12.21 19.71 1.35
CA GLU A 135 -12.15 20.49 0.11
C GLU A 135 -10.89 21.37 0.09
N GLY A 136 -10.18 21.34 -1.03
CA GLY A 136 -8.93 22.10 -1.20
C GLY A 136 -7.98 21.47 -2.21
N SER A 137 -6.75 21.94 -2.22
CA SER A 137 -5.73 21.52 -3.19
C SER A 137 -5.27 20.05 -3.03
N HIS A 138 -5.59 19.43 -1.90
CA HIS A 138 -5.19 18.05 -1.58
C HIS A 138 -6.37 17.06 -1.59
N TYR A 139 -7.57 17.51 -1.94
CA TYR A 139 -8.75 16.64 -2.03
C TYR A 139 -8.52 15.46 -2.97
N GLY A 140 -8.76 14.24 -2.46
CA GLY A 140 -8.57 12.99 -3.22
C GLY A 140 -7.11 12.60 -3.50
N ARG A 141 -6.11 13.34 -2.99
CA ARG A 141 -4.69 13.02 -3.15
C ARG A 141 -4.20 12.13 -1.99
N ILE A 142 -3.04 11.51 -2.19
CA ILE A 142 -2.37 10.76 -1.12
C ILE A 142 -1.71 11.77 -0.15
N THR A 143 -2.07 11.67 1.13
CA THR A 143 -1.57 12.50 2.23
C THR A 143 -1.00 11.65 3.35
N GLN A 144 -0.34 12.26 4.34
CA GLN A 144 0.22 11.53 5.48
C GLN A 144 -0.83 10.70 6.24
N PRO A 145 -2.04 11.19 6.54
CA PRO A 145 -3.08 10.38 7.17
C PRO A 145 -3.41 9.10 6.40
N VAL A 146 -3.51 9.17 5.07
CA VAL A 146 -3.77 7.97 4.24
C VAL A 146 -2.66 6.93 4.39
N VAL A 147 -1.40 7.37 4.36
CA VAL A 147 -0.25 6.47 4.49
C VAL A 147 -0.14 5.92 5.91
N ASN A 148 -0.38 6.74 6.95
CA ASN A 148 -0.42 6.28 8.34
C ASN A 148 -1.50 5.21 8.55
N PHE A 149 -2.68 5.38 7.95
CA PHE A 149 -3.74 4.38 7.97
C PHE A 149 -3.32 3.06 7.30
N LEU A 150 -2.67 3.13 6.13
CA LEU A 150 -2.17 1.94 5.44
C LEU A 150 -1.10 1.20 6.25
N LEU A 151 -0.18 1.93 6.89
CA LEU A 151 0.84 1.34 7.75
C LEU A 151 0.23 0.66 8.97
N ALA A 152 -0.78 1.28 9.60
CA ALA A 152 -1.54 0.66 10.69
C ALA A 152 -2.24 -0.63 10.22
N LYS A 153 -2.91 -0.60 9.06
CA LYS A 153 -3.60 -1.75 8.47
C LYS A 153 -2.66 -2.90 8.14
N LEU A 154 -1.49 -2.61 7.57
CA LEU A 154 -0.45 -3.59 7.28
C LEU A 154 0.07 -4.25 8.56
N ALA A 155 0.36 -3.47 9.59
CA ALA A 155 0.84 -3.96 10.87
C ALA A 155 -0.22 -4.82 11.59
N LEU A 156 -1.49 -4.41 11.55
CA LEU A 156 -2.60 -5.17 12.12
C LEU A 156 -2.73 -6.56 11.52
N ASN A 157 -2.54 -6.67 10.20
CA ASN A 157 -2.68 -7.91 9.45
C ASN A 157 -1.34 -8.66 9.24
N ALA A 158 -0.26 -8.23 9.89
CA ALA A 158 1.08 -8.78 9.69
C ALA A 158 1.17 -10.28 9.96
N GLU A 159 0.42 -10.82 10.93
CA GLU A 159 0.37 -12.26 11.22
C GLU A 159 0.03 -13.10 9.99
N ILE A 160 -0.83 -12.56 9.11
CA ILE A 160 -1.27 -13.22 7.88
C ILE A 160 -0.22 -13.05 6.79
N TYR A 161 0.26 -11.83 6.58
CA TYR A 161 1.16 -11.52 5.47
C TYR A 161 2.59 -12.03 5.70
N MET A 162 3.03 -12.12 6.94
CA MET A 162 4.35 -12.66 7.30
C MET A 162 4.41 -14.19 7.33
N TYR A 163 3.29 -14.87 7.08
CA TYR A 163 3.22 -16.32 7.08
C TYR A 163 3.20 -16.87 5.66
N ASN A 164 4.28 -17.53 5.25
CA ASN A 164 4.44 -18.07 3.90
C ASN A 164 4.07 -19.56 3.80
N ASP A 165 4.14 -20.31 4.90
CA ASP A 165 3.95 -21.77 4.90
C ASP A 165 2.54 -22.19 5.34
N TRP A 166 1.55 -21.90 4.51
CA TRP A 166 0.15 -22.24 4.77
C TRP A 166 -0.14 -23.75 4.77
N ALA A 167 0.76 -24.57 4.22
CA ALA A 167 0.64 -26.03 4.25
C ALA A 167 0.70 -26.59 5.68
N GLN A 168 1.37 -25.89 6.59
CA GLN A 168 1.41 -26.26 8.02
C GLN A 168 0.13 -25.86 8.79
N GLY A 169 -0.77 -25.17 8.17
CA GLY A 169 -2.06 -24.76 8.71
C GLY A 169 -2.03 -23.43 9.47
N TYR A 170 -3.16 -22.77 9.50
CA TYR A 170 -3.37 -21.43 10.03
C TYR A 170 -2.88 -21.20 11.47
N ARG A 171 -2.94 -22.25 12.32
CA ARG A 171 -2.52 -22.15 13.73
C ARG A 171 -1.01 -21.95 13.90
N LYS A 172 -0.21 -22.22 12.87
CA LYS A 172 1.25 -22.09 12.89
C LYS A 172 1.74 -20.69 12.53
N ARG A 173 0.84 -19.78 12.15
CA ARG A 173 1.23 -18.41 11.81
C ARG A 173 1.91 -17.71 12.99
N PRO A 174 2.88 -16.83 12.74
CA PRO A 174 3.51 -16.02 13.79
C PRO A 174 2.49 -15.15 14.51
N LYS A 175 2.76 -14.80 15.75
CA LYS A 175 1.94 -13.85 16.50
C LYS A 175 2.47 -12.44 16.32
N GLY A 176 1.57 -11.45 16.30
CA GLY A 176 1.95 -10.06 16.09
C GLY A 176 2.99 -9.55 17.11
N ARG A 177 2.99 -10.06 18.33
CA ARG A 177 4.00 -9.75 19.36
C ARG A 177 5.41 -10.26 19.01
N ASP A 178 5.53 -11.26 18.13
CA ASP A 178 6.78 -11.91 17.76
C ASP A 178 7.32 -11.38 16.40
N LEU A 179 6.58 -10.45 15.77
CA LEU A 179 6.92 -9.80 14.49
C LEU A 179 7.46 -8.41 14.75
N GLU A 180 8.67 -8.13 14.31
CA GLU A 180 9.35 -6.85 14.52
C GLU A 180 9.30 -5.96 13.28
N PHE A 181 8.98 -4.69 13.50
CA PHE A 181 8.98 -3.64 12.48
C PHE A 181 9.91 -2.51 12.92
N MET A 182 10.75 -2.07 12.01
CA MET A 182 11.52 -0.85 12.21
C MET A 182 10.65 0.35 11.82
N VAL A 183 10.25 1.14 12.80
CA VAL A 183 9.40 2.32 12.62
C VAL A 183 10.23 3.59 12.71
N ARG A 184 10.07 4.49 11.74
CA ARG A 184 10.70 5.81 11.77
C ARG A 184 9.88 6.75 12.64
N THR A 185 10.53 7.35 13.63
CA THR A 185 9.88 8.23 14.62
C THR A 185 10.14 9.72 14.39
N ALA A 186 11.01 10.08 13.43
CA ALA A 186 11.31 11.48 13.13
C ALA A 186 10.16 12.14 12.34
N ASP A 187 9.75 13.33 12.78
CA ASP A 187 8.74 14.13 12.10
C ASP A 187 9.25 14.62 10.73
N GLY A 188 8.44 14.43 9.68
CA GLY A 188 8.77 14.81 8.31
C GLY A 188 9.04 16.32 8.11
N ALA A 189 8.54 17.18 8.99
CA ALA A 189 8.76 18.62 8.94
C ALA A 189 10.26 19.03 8.98
N SER A 190 11.12 18.22 9.59
CA SER A 190 12.56 18.48 9.70
C SER A 190 13.35 18.31 8.39
N LEU A 191 12.82 17.58 7.43
CA LEU A 191 13.49 17.31 6.15
C LEU A 191 13.27 18.44 5.12
N ILE A 192 12.17 19.19 5.26
CA ILE A 192 11.80 20.24 4.29
C ILE A 192 12.39 21.61 4.65
N THR A 193 12.75 21.86 5.91
CA THR A 193 13.15 23.19 6.41
C THR A 193 14.66 23.44 6.46
N GLY A 194 15.51 22.59 5.87
CA GLY A 194 16.97 22.83 5.84
C GLY A 194 17.65 22.81 7.21
N GLY A 195 16.95 22.40 8.25
CA GLY A 195 17.53 22.13 9.56
C GLY A 195 18.46 20.93 9.48
N LYS A 196 19.56 20.96 10.27
CA LYS A 196 20.50 19.85 10.41
C LYS A 196 19.71 18.55 10.50
N ALA A 197 20.05 17.56 9.64
CA ALA A 197 19.43 16.25 9.60
C ALA A 197 19.19 15.76 11.05
N SER A 198 17.94 15.80 11.48
CA SER A 198 17.56 15.22 12.76
C SER A 198 17.89 13.75 12.64
N GLU A 199 18.66 13.24 13.57
CA GLU A 199 19.04 11.84 13.63
C GLU A 199 17.83 10.99 13.25
N ASN A 200 17.99 10.14 12.24
CA ASN A 200 16.96 9.16 11.83
C ASN A 200 16.66 8.26 13.04
N ARG A 201 15.76 8.71 13.89
CA ARG A 201 15.33 7.92 15.04
C ARG A 201 14.44 6.84 14.52
N SER A 202 14.90 5.61 14.58
CA SER A 202 14.11 4.43 14.35
C SER A 202 13.88 3.70 15.68
N LYS A 203 12.73 3.09 15.81
CA LYS A 203 12.36 2.26 16.95
C LYS A 203 11.91 0.90 16.42
N ILE A 204 12.34 -0.18 17.07
CA ILE A 204 11.83 -1.52 16.79
C ILE A 204 10.58 -1.71 17.65
N LEU A 205 9.47 -2.02 17.01
CA LEU A 205 8.18 -2.28 17.63
C LEU A 205 7.64 -3.60 17.10
N ASN A 206 6.90 -4.34 17.91
CA ASN A 206 6.16 -5.48 17.40
C ASN A 206 4.97 -5.03 16.53
N ALA A 207 4.32 -5.96 15.83
CA ALA A 207 3.25 -5.63 14.89
C ALA A 207 2.09 -4.88 15.56
N TRP A 208 1.69 -5.27 16.77
CA TRP A 208 0.59 -4.62 17.49
C TRP A 208 0.97 -3.21 17.97
N GLU A 209 2.18 -3.06 18.54
CA GLU A 209 2.71 -1.75 18.92
C GLU A 209 2.88 -0.83 17.70
N THR A 210 3.27 -1.40 16.57
CA THR A 210 3.38 -0.66 15.30
C THR A 210 2.01 -0.16 14.83
N CYS A 211 0.99 -1.00 14.89
CA CYS A 211 -0.38 -0.60 14.58
C CYS A 211 -0.83 0.56 15.50
N ILE A 212 -0.66 0.42 16.82
CA ILE A 212 -1.01 1.45 17.80
C ILE A 212 -0.24 2.75 17.53
N PHE A 213 1.05 2.66 17.21
CA PHE A 213 1.87 3.83 16.88
C PHE A 213 1.28 4.64 15.73
N TYR A 214 0.89 3.99 14.62
CA TYR A 214 0.31 4.69 13.47
C TYR A 214 -1.13 5.16 13.72
N CYS A 215 -1.91 4.44 14.51
CA CYS A 215 -3.24 4.90 14.96
C CYS A 215 -3.13 6.17 15.81
N ASN A 216 -2.17 6.25 16.72
CA ASN A 216 -1.94 7.46 17.51
C ASN A 216 -1.53 8.64 16.63
N ARG A 217 -0.70 8.43 15.61
CA ARG A 217 -0.37 9.47 14.62
C ARG A 217 -1.61 10.00 13.90
N LEU A 218 -2.53 9.13 13.51
CA LEU A 218 -3.80 9.55 12.91
C LEU A 218 -4.62 10.42 13.85
N ALA A 219 -4.68 10.07 15.13
CA ALA A 219 -5.37 10.88 16.13
C ALA A 219 -4.67 12.25 16.31
N ASP A 220 -3.35 12.28 16.36
CA ASP A 220 -2.56 13.52 16.44
C ASP A 220 -2.74 14.43 15.20
N GLU A 221 -3.01 13.83 14.04
CA GLU A 221 -3.33 14.52 12.77
C GLU A 221 -4.81 14.97 12.70
N GLY A 222 -5.59 14.77 13.77
CA GLY A 222 -6.99 15.19 13.87
C GLY A 222 -7.99 14.21 13.21
N CYS A 223 -7.56 13.02 12.84
CA CYS A 223 -8.48 11.99 12.33
C CYS A 223 -9.27 11.40 13.50
N SER A 224 -10.59 11.32 13.34
CA SER A 224 -11.50 10.70 14.28
C SER A 224 -12.36 9.64 13.60
N LEU A 225 -12.98 8.78 14.41
CA LEU A 225 -14.00 7.86 13.90
C LEU A 225 -15.28 8.63 13.57
N GLU A 226 -15.99 8.16 12.57
CA GLU A 226 -17.29 8.71 12.21
C GLU A 226 -18.29 8.48 13.38
N GLU A 227 -18.83 9.57 13.92
CA GLU A 227 -19.78 9.56 15.05
C GLU A 227 -21.23 9.83 14.62
N ASP A 228 -21.49 9.99 13.30
CA ASP A 228 -22.81 10.23 12.78
C ASP A 228 -23.76 9.07 13.14
N GLU A 229 -24.81 9.39 13.91
CA GLU A 229 -25.82 8.41 14.35
C GLU A 229 -26.54 7.76 13.15
N ILE A 230 -26.72 8.47 12.06
CA ILE A 230 -27.37 7.96 10.84
C ILE A 230 -26.47 6.91 10.19
N PHE A 231 -25.19 7.18 10.08
CA PHE A 231 -24.22 6.22 9.53
C PHE A 231 -24.12 4.99 10.43
N ASN A 232 -23.94 5.18 11.72
CA ASN A 232 -23.87 4.09 12.69
C ASN A 232 -25.16 3.26 12.75
N SER A 233 -26.32 3.88 12.63
CA SER A 233 -27.60 3.17 12.58
C SER A 233 -27.76 2.37 11.29
N SER A 234 -27.34 2.90 10.15
CA SER A 234 -27.40 2.19 8.85
C SER A 234 -26.50 0.95 8.84
N VAL A 235 -25.30 1.03 9.41
CA VAL A 235 -24.39 -0.11 9.55
C VAL A 235 -24.96 -1.18 10.48
N ARG A 236 -25.59 -0.79 11.60
CA ARG A 236 -26.24 -1.74 12.52
C ARG A 236 -27.40 -2.49 11.88
N TYR A 237 -28.11 -1.87 10.94
CA TYR A 237 -29.22 -2.52 10.21
C TYR A 237 -28.74 -3.57 9.20
N GLN A 238 -27.48 -3.49 8.77
CA GLN A 238 -26.90 -4.43 7.81
C GLN A 238 -26.26 -5.67 8.46
N MET A 239 -26.07 -5.66 9.77
CA MET A 239 -25.61 -6.85 10.47
C MET A 239 -26.80 -7.76 10.79
N PRO A 240 -26.76 -9.06 10.39
CA PRO A 240 -27.72 -10.04 10.85
C PRO A 240 -27.72 -10.05 12.38
N LYS A 241 -28.89 -9.97 12.98
CA LYS A 241 -29.03 -10.29 14.40
C LYS A 241 -29.05 -11.81 14.47
N ASP A 242 -27.95 -12.40 14.92
CA ASP A 242 -27.94 -13.77 15.39
C ASP A 242 -28.74 -13.89 16.68
#